data_d6dbf32cc33ce30017eea93288447482
#
_entry.id   d6dbf32cc33ce30017eea93288447482
#
_cell.length_a   1.000
_cell.length_b   1.000
_cell.length_c   1.000
_cell.angle_alpha   90.00
_cell.angle_beta   90.00
_cell.angle_gamma   90.00
#
_symmetry.space_group_name_H-M   'P 1'
#
loop_
_entity.id
_entity.type
_entity.pdbx_description
1 polymer ?
#
loop_
_entity_poly.entity_id
_entity_poly.type
_entity_poly.pdbx_seq_one_letter_code
_entity_poly.pdbx_strand_id
1 'polypeptide(L)'
;MLPRPARNEDCQHIFTSFYPPYLIGKILRILHVIHSVNPADGGPVEGIRQLGTTLSSAGHRIEVLSLDDPNAPYLKEFPLPVHPLGPTMLKYGLGTRFIPWLKAHRSDYDAVVINGIWRYHSFAAWCALHNTDTPYVLFTHGMLDPWFKRRYPLKHLKKWLYWPWGDYRVLRDAQAVLFTCEEERLLARHSFWLYRCNEIVVGYGTARPKGNAEEELGEFFARYPQLHGKRLALFVGRIHPKKGCDLLLEAFVKVLGSDPDWHLVMAGPDQTGWQNRLNQRAEQLGIASRITWTGMIRGAMKWGALRAAEIMVLPSHQENFGIVVAEALAAGAPVLISNKVNIWREVEAADAGIVAPDNLDGTCRLLETYVSLSSERRAAMRQNARECFARNFEIEKAARTLQSILTKITGAACLQLT
;
A
#
# COMPACT_ATOMS: atom_id res chain seq x y z
N MET A 1 -20.82 -40.23 58.28
CA MET A 1 -21.03 -38.78 57.88
C MET A 1 -19.96 -38.38 56.97
N LEU A 2 -20.31 -38.29 55.65
CA LEU A 2 -19.42 -37.83 54.58
C LEU A 2 -19.70 -36.35 54.31
N PRO A 3 -18.72 -35.47 54.18
CA PRO A 3 -18.97 -34.09 53.76
C PRO A 3 -19.21 -34.01 52.23
N ARG A 4 -20.14 -33.13 51.87
CA ARG A 4 -20.56 -32.80 50.49
C ARG A 4 -19.46 -32.06 49.72
N PRO A 5 -19.39 -32.20 48.39
CA PRO A 5 -18.44 -31.46 47.54
C PRO A 5 -18.90 -30.02 47.36
N ALA A 6 -17.93 -29.10 47.34
CA ALA A 6 -18.10 -27.69 47.08
C ALA A 6 -18.44 -27.45 45.61
N ARG A 7 -19.32 -26.46 45.37
CA ARG A 7 -19.75 -25.98 44.06
C ARG A 7 -18.60 -25.26 43.35
N ASN A 8 -18.40 -25.61 42.09
CA ASN A 8 -17.64 -24.80 41.13
C ASN A 8 -18.40 -23.49 40.90
N GLU A 9 -17.83 -22.39 41.30
CA GLU A 9 -18.24 -21.05 40.85
C GLU A 9 -17.37 -20.61 39.70
N ASP A 10 -18.07 -20.18 38.68
CA ASP A 10 -17.65 -19.70 37.36
C ASP A 10 -16.46 -18.73 37.40
N CYS A 11 -15.34 -19.13 36.81
CA CYS A 11 -14.34 -18.21 36.30
C CYS A 11 -14.65 -17.86 34.85
N GLN A 12 -15.61 -16.98 34.62
CA GLN A 12 -15.68 -16.21 33.37
C GLN A 12 -14.55 -15.18 33.36
N HIS A 13 -13.40 -15.55 32.85
CA HIS A 13 -12.39 -14.57 32.45
C HIS A 13 -12.86 -13.85 31.21
N ILE A 14 -13.45 -12.68 31.42
CA ILE A 14 -13.68 -11.64 30.42
C ILE A 14 -12.31 -11.21 29.91
N PHE A 15 -11.93 -11.65 28.71
CA PHE A 15 -10.86 -11.05 27.96
C PHE A 15 -11.33 -9.67 27.48
N THR A 16 -11.25 -8.67 28.34
CA THR A 16 -11.28 -7.27 27.93
C THR A 16 -9.96 -6.99 27.20
N SER A 17 -10.04 -6.95 25.89
CA SER A 17 -9.00 -6.41 25.02
C SER A 17 -8.67 -4.99 25.50
N PHE A 18 -7.52 -4.81 26.15
CA PHE A 18 -6.97 -3.50 26.49
C PHE A 18 -6.50 -2.83 25.19
N TYR A 19 -7.41 -2.18 24.49
CA TYR A 19 -7.06 -1.09 23.59
C TYR A 19 -6.86 0.15 24.46
N PRO A 20 -5.70 0.84 24.40
CA PRO A 20 -5.55 2.10 25.10
C PRO A 20 -6.64 3.07 24.61
N PRO A 21 -7.26 3.85 25.52
CA PRO A 21 -8.31 4.78 25.14
C PRO A 21 -7.77 5.71 24.05
N TYR A 22 -8.48 5.78 22.93
CA TYR A 22 -8.25 6.82 21.93
C TYR A 22 -8.28 8.16 22.67
N LEU A 23 -7.24 8.98 22.48
CA LEU A 23 -7.24 10.36 22.93
C LEU A 23 -8.56 10.96 22.46
N ILE A 24 -9.45 11.30 23.39
CA ILE A 24 -10.75 11.93 23.11
C ILE A 24 -10.44 13.35 22.66
N GLY A 25 -10.04 13.48 21.39
CA GLY A 25 -9.85 14.73 20.69
C GLY A 25 -11.14 15.10 19.94
N LYS A 26 -11.21 16.33 19.46
CA LYS A 26 -12.29 16.77 18.59
C LYS A 26 -12.54 15.77 17.46
N ILE A 27 -13.81 15.38 17.26
CA ILE A 27 -14.23 14.62 16.06
C ILE A 27 -13.97 15.51 14.85
N LEU A 28 -13.12 15.03 13.94
CA LEU A 28 -12.80 15.75 12.71
C LEU A 28 -13.73 15.32 11.56
N ARG A 29 -14.11 16.29 10.73
CA ARG A 29 -14.76 16.08 9.45
C ARG A 29 -13.71 16.25 8.37
N ILE A 30 -13.35 15.17 7.70
CA ILE A 30 -12.23 15.09 6.76
C ILE A 30 -12.75 14.75 5.37
N LEU A 31 -12.40 15.57 4.39
CA LEU A 31 -12.68 15.30 2.99
C LEU A 31 -11.43 14.80 2.28
N HIS A 32 -11.42 13.55 1.83
CA HIS A 32 -10.43 13.07 0.89
C HIS A 32 -10.78 13.51 -0.53
N VAL A 33 -9.82 14.03 -1.26
CA VAL A 33 -9.97 14.41 -2.68
C VAL A 33 -9.09 13.49 -3.51
N ILE A 34 -9.66 12.83 -4.50
CA ILE A 34 -8.95 11.94 -5.42
C ILE A 34 -9.56 12.02 -6.83
N HIS A 35 -8.80 11.60 -7.85
CA HIS A 35 -9.33 11.55 -9.21
C HIS A 35 -10.45 10.52 -9.37
N SER A 36 -10.25 9.31 -8.86
CA SER A 36 -11.20 8.19 -8.94
C SER A 36 -11.02 7.26 -7.75
N VAL A 37 -12.12 6.66 -7.29
CA VAL A 37 -12.12 5.58 -6.29
C VAL A 37 -12.19 4.19 -6.94
N ASN A 38 -11.98 4.10 -8.26
CA ASN A 38 -11.96 2.83 -8.98
C ASN A 38 -10.85 1.93 -8.42
N PRO A 39 -11.13 0.70 -7.96
CA PRO A 39 -10.13 -0.22 -7.44
C PRO A 39 -8.99 -0.55 -8.43
N ALA A 40 -9.24 -0.39 -9.73
CA ALA A 40 -8.23 -0.59 -10.78
C ALA A 40 -7.10 0.48 -10.73
N ASP A 41 -7.33 1.65 -10.12
CA ASP A 41 -6.32 2.70 -9.96
C ASP A 41 -5.30 2.38 -8.84
N GLY A 42 -5.53 1.33 -8.05
CA GLY A 42 -4.53 0.70 -7.21
C GLY A 42 -4.24 1.40 -5.87
N GLY A 43 -2.95 1.56 -5.53
CA GLY A 43 -2.48 1.94 -4.20
C GLY A 43 -3.14 3.15 -3.53
N PRO A 44 -3.28 4.31 -4.18
CA PRO A 44 -3.91 5.48 -3.57
C PRO A 44 -5.37 5.24 -3.15
N VAL A 45 -6.14 4.50 -3.96
CA VAL A 45 -7.54 4.15 -3.67
C VAL A 45 -7.62 3.23 -2.45
N GLU A 46 -6.78 2.20 -2.43
CA GLU A 46 -6.70 1.26 -1.30
C GLU A 46 -6.27 1.99 -0.02
N GLY A 47 -5.36 2.95 -0.12
CA GLY A 47 -4.95 3.76 1.00
C GLY A 47 -6.06 4.60 1.61
N ILE A 48 -6.84 5.30 0.79
CA ILE A 48 -8.02 6.04 1.26
C ILE A 48 -9.01 5.08 1.91
N ARG A 49 -9.24 3.93 1.29
CA ARG A 49 -10.14 2.90 1.82
C ARG A 49 -9.70 2.46 3.22
N GLN A 50 -8.44 2.13 3.41
CA GLN A 50 -7.93 1.66 4.70
C GLN A 50 -7.80 2.77 5.74
N LEU A 51 -7.11 3.87 5.42
CA LEU A 51 -6.97 5.01 6.33
C LEU A 51 -8.32 5.60 6.72
N GLY A 52 -9.19 5.82 5.73
CA GLY A 52 -10.49 6.41 5.95
C GLY A 52 -11.42 5.53 6.78
N THR A 53 -11.46 4.21 6.54
CA THR A 53 -12.25 3.30 7.38
C THR A 53 -11.69 3.20 8.80
N THR A 54 -10.37 3.22 8.97
CA THR A 54 -9.74 3.21 10.30
C THR A 54 -10.06 4.48 11.08
N LEU A 55 -9.96 5.66 10.45
CA LEU A 55 -10.34 6.94 11.06
C LEU A 55 -11.85 7.03 11.33
N SER A 56 -12.69 6.49 10.44
CA SER A 56 -14.14 6.42 10.65
C SER A 56 -14.50 5.53 11.84
N SER A 57 -13.82 4.39 11.99
CA SER A 57 -13.98 3.51 13.16
C SER A 57 -13.49 4.16 14.46
N ALA A 58 -12.60 5.15 14.38
CA ALA A 58 -12.17 5.97 15.51
C ALA A 58 -13.13 7.15 15.82
N GLY A 59 -14.26 7.25 15.11
CA GLY A 59 -15.32 8.24 15.35
C GLY A 59 -15.22 9.51 14.50
N HIS A 60 -14.24 9.64 13.59
CA HIS A 60 -14.16 10.76 12.67
C HIS A 60 -15.15 10.62 11.51
N ARG A 61 -15.56 11.73 10.90
CA ARG A 61 -16.40 11.73 9.70
C ARG A 61 -15.52 11.86 8.47
N ILE A 62 -15.49 10.83 7.65
CA ILE A 62 -14.64 10.73 6.47
C ILE A 62 -15.52 10.64 5.23
N GLU A 63 -15.30 11.55 4.29
CA GLU A 63 -15.98 11.57 2.99
C GLU A 63 -14.97 11.69 1.86
N VAL A 64 -15.36 11.32 0.65
CA VAL A 64 -14.47 11.32 -0.51
C VAL A 64 -15.10 12.13 -1.64
N LEU A 65 -14.37 13.10 -2.17
CA LEU A 65 -14.71 13.84 -3.38
C LEU A 65 -13.93 13.26 -4.55
N SER A 66 -14.63 12.82 -5.58
CA SER A 66 -14.01 12.22 -6.76
C SER A 66 -14.54 12.79 -8.08
N LEU A 67 -13.87 12.45 -9.16
CA LEU A 67 -14.25 12.78 -10.53
C LEU A 67 -14.85 11.56 -11.27
N ASP A 68 -15.30 10.57 -10.54
CA ASP A 68 -15.99 9.41 -11.08
C ASP A 68 -17.36 9.78 -11.68
N ASP A 69 -17.81 8.96 -12.63
CA ASP A 69 -19.21 9.01 -13.08
C ASP A 69 -20.12 8.57 -11.93
N PRO A 70 -21.18 9.34 -11.58
CA PRO A 70 -22.13 8.97 -10.52
C PRO A 70 -22.77 7.58 -10.69
N ASN A 71 -22.80 7.06 -11.91
CA ASN A 71 -23.35 5.74 -12.21
C ASN A 71 -22.32 4.61 -12.17
N ALA A 72 -21.06 4.89 -11.83
CA ALA A 72 -20.02 3.88 -11.80
C ALA A 72 -20.30 2.78 -10.75
N PRO A 73 -20.32 1.49 -11.13
CA PRO A 73 -20.79 0.41 -10.25
C PRO A 73 -19.94 0.26 -8.98
N TYR A 74 -18.64 0.50 -9.06
CA TYR A 74 -17.71 0.38 -7.92
C TYR A 74 -17.93 1.41 -6.81
N LEU A 75 -18.71 2.49 -7.05
CA LEU A 75 -19.05 3.46 -6.01
C LEU A 75 -19.88 2.85 -4.89
N LYS A 76 -20.76 1.90 -5.22
CA LYS A 76 -21.62 1.20 -4.24
C LYS A 76 -20.83 0.29 -3.29
N GLU A 77 -19.67 -0.18 -3.74
CA GLU A 77 -18.80 -1.08 -2.98
C GLU A 77 -17.76 -0.31 -2.14
N PHE A 78 -17.65 1.01 -2.36
CA PHE A 78 -16.67 1.80 -1.62
C PHE A 78 -17.19 2.09 -0.20
N PRO A 79 -16.40 1.81 0.86
CA PRO A 79 -16.90 1.77 2.23
C PRO A 79 -17.14 3.15 2.87
N LEU A 80 -16.79 4.22 2.19
CA LEU A 80 -16.96 5.60 2.65
C LEU A 80 -17.93 6.35 1.73
N PRO A 81 -18.65 7.38 2.23
CA PRO A 81 -19.47 8.26 1.38
C PRO A 81 -18.60 8.91 0.29
N VAL A 82 -19.05 8.82 -0.96
CA VAL A 82 -18.37 9.39 -2.13
C VAL A 82 -19.26 10.44 -2.79
N HIS A 83 -18.70 11.61 -3.10
CA HIS A 83 -19.31 12.67 -3.91
C HIS A 83 -18.72 12.62 -5.32
N PRO A 84 -19.32 11.87 -6.27
CA PRO A 84 -18.81 11.72 -7.62
C PRO A 84 -19.25 12.90 -8.49
N LEU A 85 -18.32 13.70 -8.97
CA LEU A 85 -18.60 14.91 -9.77
C LEU A 85 -18.28 14.76 -11.27
N GLY A 86 -18.00 13.53 -11.73
CA GLY A 86 -17.85 13.22 -13.15
C GLY A 86 -19.19 13.22 -13.92
N PRO A 87 -19.21 12.83 -15.19
CA PRO A 87 -18.02 12.44 -15.95
C PRO A 87 -17.09 13.60 -16.24
N THR A 88 -15.83 13.27 -16.54
CA THR A 88 -14.76 14.24 -16.85
C THR A 88 -14.42 14.28 -18.32
N MET A 89 -13.91 15.44 -18.77
CA MET A 89 -13.39 15.61 -20.12
C MET A 89 -11.87 15.49 -20.13
N LEU A 90 -11.31 14.98 -21.22
CA LEU A 90 -9.89 14.82 -21.45
C LEU A 90 -9.19 13.85 -20.48
N LYS A 91 -8.00 13.41 -20.84
CA LYS A 91 -7.16 12.55 -19.96
C LYS A 91 -6.70 13.24 -18.65
N TYR A 92 -6.72 14.58 -18.62
CA TYR A 92 -6.41 15.36 -17.44
C TYR A 92 -7.53 15.31 -16.40
N GLY A 93 -8.77 14.99 -16.84
CA GLY A 93 -9.93 14.83 -15.98
C GLY A 93 -10.60 16.16 -15.61
N LEU A 94 -10.77 17.06 -16.58
CA LEU A 94 -11.46 18.33 -16.37
C LEU A 94 -12.93 18.09 -15.98
N GLY A 95 -13.35 18.68 -14.87
CA GLY A 95 -14.72 18.60 -14.37
C GLY A 95 -15.24 19.98 -13.92
N THR A 96 -16.24 20.50 -14.59
CA THR A 96 -16.75 21.86 -14.33
C THR A 96 -17.45 22.00 -12.97
N ARG A 97 -17.99 20.89 -12.43
CA ARG A 97 -18.71 20.86 -11.15
C ARG A 97 -17.80 20.86 -9.92
N PHE A 98 -16.52 20.48 -10.07
CA PHE A 98 -15.61 20.23 -8.94
C PHE A 98 -15.32 21.50 -8.11
N ILE A 99 -14.81 22.56 -8.74
CA ILE A 99 -14.48 23.81 -8.05
C ILE A 99 -15.71 24.47 -7.39
N PRO A 100 -16.86 24.63 -8.09
CA PRO A 100 -18.07 25.18 -7.46
C PRO A 100 -18.54 24.36 -6.26
N TRP A 101 -18.55 23.03 -6.38
CA TRP A 101 -18.96 22.16 -5.29
C TRP A 101 -18.03 22.30 -4.07
N LEU A 102 -16.73 22.22 -4.29
CA LEU A 102 -15.77 22.31 -3.17
C LEU A 102 -15.79 23.71 -2.51
N LYS A 103 -15.97 24.78 -3.30
CA LYS A 103 -16.14 26.14 -2.73
C LYS A 103 -17.39 26.27 -1.87
N ALA A 104 -18.50 25.61 -2.25
CA ALA A 104 -19.75 25.65 -1.50
C ALA A 104 -19.70 24.83 -0.19
N HIS A 105 -18.91 23.72 -0.17
CA HIS A 105 -18.93 22.76 0.93
C HIS A 105 -17.64 22.74 1.78
N ARG A 106 -16.58 23.52 1.43
CA ARG A 106 -15.29 23.47 2.14
C ARG A 106 -15.42 23.75 3.64
N SER A 107 -16.34 24.63 4.06
CA SER A 107 -16.59 24.96 5.47
C SER A 107 -17.29 23.83 6.26
N ASP A 108 -17.81 22.80 5.57
CA ASP A 108 -18.38 21.62 6.20
C ASP A 108 -17.30 20.68 6.74
N TYR A 109 -16.04 20.88 6.34
CA TYR A 109 -14.90 20.03 6.69
C TYR A 109 -13.86 20.80 7.51
N ASP A 110 -13.29 20.12 8.49
CA ASP A 110 -12.19 20.68 9.28
C ASP A 110 -10.86 20.66 8.50
N ALA A 111 -10.67 19.69 7.61
CA ALA A 111 -9.49 19.58 6.74
C ALA A 111 -9.79 18.82 5.46
N VAL A 112 -8.99 19.11 4.42
CA VAL A 112 -9.02 18.40 3.14
C VAL A 112 -7.70 17.64 2.93
N VAL A 113 -7.78 16.38 2.52
CA VAL A 113 -6.64 15.52 2.18
C VAL A 113 -6.64 15.26 0.67
N ILE A 114 -5.75 15.91 -0.05
CA ILE A 114 -5.61 15.72 -1.51
C ILE A 114 -4.74 14.49 -1.76
N ASN A 115 -5.20 13.58 -2.62
CA ASN A 115 -4.50 12.33 -2.93
C ASN A 115 -4.03 12.30 -4.39
N GLY A 116 -2.73 12.47 -4.58
CA GLY A 116 -2.08 12.48 -5.89
C GLY A 116 -2.04 13.84 -6.57
N ILE A 117 -1.18 13.93 -7.57
CA ILE A 117 -0.93 15.11 -8.40
C ILE A 117 -1.01 14.74 -9.89
N TRP A 118 -0.78 15.67 -10.80
CA TRP A 118 -0.77 15.51 -12.26
C TRP A 118 -2.14 15.33 -12.90
N ARG A 119 -3.23 15.47 -12.15
CA ARG A 119 -4.60 15.45 -12.65
C ARG A 119 -5.37 16.66 -12.15
N TYR A 120 -6.48 16.97 -12.79
CA TYR A 120 -7.28 18.17 -12.53
C TYR A 120 -7.70 18.31 -11.05
N HIS A 121 -8.04 17.23 -10.37
CA HIS A 121 -8.53 17.26 -8.99
C HIS A 121 -7.58 17.96 -8.01
N SER A 122 -6.25 17.76 -8.15
CA SER A 122 -5.26 18.40 -7.28
C SER A 122 -5.23 19.92 -7.46
N PHE A 123 -5.12 20.36 -8.71
CA PHE A 123 -5.12 21.77 -9.04
C PHE A 123 -6.47 22.43 -8.76
N ALA A 124 -7.59 21.76 -9.06
CA ALA A 124 -8.93 22.26 -8.78
C ALA A 124 -9.19 22.41 -7.28
N ALA A 125 -8.71 21.47 -6.46
CA ALA A 125 -8.78 21.57 -5.02
C ALA A 125 -7.98 22.78 -4.51
N TRP A 126 -6.77 23.01 -5.01
CA TRP A 126 -5.99 24.18 -4.70
C TRP A 126 -6.75 25.48 -5.07
N CYS A 127 -7.33 25.56 -6.26
CA CYS A 127 -8.12 26.74 -6.68
C CYS A 127 -9.33 27.03 -5.77
N ALA A 128 -9.90 25.99 -5.15
CA ALA A 128 -11.04 26.14 -4.25
C ALA A 128 -10.64 26.48 -2.80
N LEU A 129 -9.45 26.04 -2.36
CA LEU A 129 -8.99 26.11 -0.98
C LEU A 129 -7.92 27.18 -0.75
N HIS A 130 -7.24 27.63 -1.80
CA HIS A 130 -6.19 28.64 -1.69
C HIS A 130 -6.71 29.94 -1.08
N ASN A 131 -5.98 30.47 -0.09
CA ASN A 131 -6.34 31.66 0.69
C ASN A 131 -7.72 31.54 1.42
N THR A 132 -8.03 30.37 1.94
CA THR A 132 -9.22 30.14 2.76
C THR A 132 -8.84 29.53 4.10
N ASP A 133 -9.78 29.56 5.07
CA ASP A 133 -9.56 29.03 6.42
C ASP A 133 -9.59 27.48 6.48
N THR A 134 -10.03 26.82 5.41
CA THR A 134 -10.04 25.35 5.34
C THR A 134 -8.65 24.84 4.94
N PRO A 135 -7.87 24.25 5.86
CA PRO A 135 -6.53 23.77 5.58
C PRO A 135 -6.58 22.50 4.72
N TYR A 136 -5.54 22.30 3.91
CA TYR A 136 -5.36 21.04 3.20
C TYR A 136 -3.95 20.50 3.34
N VAL A 137 -3.85 19.17 3.24
CA VAL A 137 -2.61 18.41 3.13
C VAL A 137 -2.62 17.60 1.84
N LEU A 138 -1.44 17.19 1.37
CA LEU A 138 -1.28 16.53 0.09
C LEU A 138 -0.47 15.25 0.22
N PHE A 139 -1.01 14.09 -0.18
CA PHE A 139 -0.25 12.87 -0.43
C PHE A 139 0.22 12.82 -1.88
N THR A 140 1.51 12.62 -2.10
CA THR A 140 2.11 12.52 -3.45
C THR A 140 2.03 11.11 -4.05
N HIS A 141 1.91 10.09 -3.23
CA HIS A 141 1.82 8.67 -3.63
C HIS A 141 2.91 8.25 -4.64
N GLY A 142 4.14 8.71 -4.45
CA GLY A 142 5.28 8.38 -5.32
C GLY A 142 5.28 9.06 -6.68
N MET A 143 4.36 9.99 -6.92
CA MET A 143 4.26 10.66 -8.22
C MET A 143 5.38 11.67 -8.48
N LEU A 144 6.23 11.93 -7.48
CA LEU A 144 7.45 12.75 -7.57
C LEU A 144 8.73 11.89 -7.64
N ASP A 145 8.64 10.59 -7.91
CA ASP A 145 9.80 9.73 -8.05
C ASP A 145 10.60 10.09 -9.32
N PRO A 146 11.94 10.33 -9.23
CA PRO A 146 12.81 10.61 -10.37
C PRO A 146 12.90 9.49 -11.41
N TRP A 147 12.47 8.27 -11.08
CA TRP A 147 12.38 7.16 -12.03
C TRP A 147 11.55 7.55 -13.27
N PHE A 148 10.45 8.28 -13.09
CA PHE A 148 9.61 8.75 -14.19
C PHE A 148 10.35 9.70 -15.13
N LYS A 149 11.27 10.53 -14.62
CA LYS A 149 12.13 11.42 -15.42
C LYS A 149 13.05 10.62 -16.34
N ARG A 150 13.65 9.55 -15.81
CA ARG A 150 14.58 8.71 -16.58
C ARG A 150 13.86 7.85 -17.61
N ARG A 151 12.70 7.27 -17.23
CA ARG A 151 11.97 6.32 -18.07
C ARG A 151 11.13 7.00 -19.16
N TYR A 152 10.60 8.20 -18.89
CA TYR A 152 9.68 8.93 -19.78
C TYR A 152 10.08 10.40 -19.93
N PRO A 153 11.24 10.71 -20.57
CA PRO A 153 11.78 12.07 -20.59
C PRO A 153 10.85 13.10 -21.25
N LEU A 154 10.17 12.75 -22.36
CA LEU A 154 9.22 13.64 -23.04
C LEU A 154 7.99 13.95 -22.18
N LYS A 155 7.48 12.94 -21.43
CA LYS A 155 6.38 13.17 -20.48
C LYS A 155 6.85 14.05 -19.32
N HIS A 156 8.09 13.86 -18.89
CA HIS A 156 8.67 14.68 -17.83
C HIS A 156 8.85 16.13 -18.26
N LEU A 157 9.28 16.40 -19.51
CA LEU A 157 9.39 17.76 -20.05
C LEU A 157 8.04 18.49 -20.02
N LYS A 158 6.94 17.81 -20.44
CA LYS A 158 5.58 18.39 -20.33
C LYS A 158 5.22 18.72 -18.88
N LYS A 159 5.52 17.83 -17.95
CA LYS A 159 5.31 18.06 -16.52
C LYS A 159 6.17 19.19 -15.99
N TRP A 160 7.41 19.31 -16.46
CA TRP A 160 8.34 20.36 -16.07
C TRP A 160 7.83 21.75 -16.48
N LEU A 161 7.27 21.89 -17.68
CA LEU A 161 6.64 23.15 -18.14
C LEU A 161 5.37 23.49 -17.37
N TYR A 162 4.57 22.50 -17.01
CA TYR A 162 3.35 22.68 -16.22
C TYR A 162 3.64 22.95 -14.73
N TRP A 163 4.74 22.43 -14.21
CA TRP A 163 5.07 22.40 -12.79
C TRP A 163 4.93 23.74 -12.05
N PRO A 164 5.54 24.86 -12.50
CA PRO A 164 5.49 26.13 -11.77
C PRO A 164 4.07 26.72 -11.65
N TRP A 165 3.23 26.43 -12.62
CA TRP A 165 1.88 26.99 -12.75
C TRP A 165 0.79 26.09 -12.17
N GLY A 166 1.07 24.80 -12.08
CA GLY A 166 0.15 23.77 -11.61
C GLY A 166 0.52 23.19 -10.25
N ASP A 167 0.95 21.93 -10.23
CA ASP A 167 1.09 21.15 -9.00
C ASP A 167 2.15 21.67 -8.02
N TYR A 168 3.15 22.47 -8.44
CA TYR A 168 4.04 23.13 -7.49
C TYR A 168 3.29 24.05 -6.54
N ARG A 169 2.28 24.78 -7.03
CA ARG A 169 1.46 25.65 -6.18
C ARG A 169 0.67 24.83 -5.15
N VAL A 170 0.16 23.66 -5.59
CA VAL A 170 -0.53 22.71 -4.70
C VAL A 170 0.39 22.23 -3.58
N LEU A 171 1.65 21.90 -3.91
CA LEU A 171 2.65 21.51 -2.91
C LEU A 171 3.03 22.63 -1.97
N ARG A 172 3.37 23.80 -2.54
CA ARG A 172 3.91 24.96 -1.80
C ARG A 172 2.93 25.47 -0.76
N ASP A 173 1.65 25.53 -1.11
CA ASP A 173 0.61 26.13 -0.30
C ASP A 173 -0.10 25.12 0.63
N ALA A 174 0.24 23.83 0.53
CA ALA A 174 -0.23 22.79 1.45
C ALA A 174 0.33 23.02 2.87
N GLN A 175 -0.50 22.84 3.90
CA GLN A 175 -0.04 22.85 5.29
C GLN A 175 1.04 21.80 5.56
N ALA A 176 0.92 20.64 4.88
CA ALA A 176 1.95 19.62 4.82
C ALA A 176 1.82 18.79 3.54
N VAL A 177 2.97 18.36 2.99
CA VAL A 177 3.07 17.32 1.98
C VAL A 177 3.43 16.01 2.67
N LEU A 178 2.56 15.03 2.51
CA LEU A 178 2.58 13.77 3.23
C LEU A 178 3.24 12.69 2.37
N PHE A 179 4.20 12.00 2.97
CA PHE A 179 4.93 10.89 2.33
C PHE A 179 4.63 9.58 3.02
N THR A 180 4.55 8.51 2.26
CA THR A 180 4.23 7.17 2.78
C THR A 180 5.43 6.50 3.44
N CYS A 181 6.65 6.92 3.09
CA CYS A 181 7.90 6.44 3.68
C CYS A 181 9.01 7.48 3.50
N GLU A 182 10.12 7.27 4.20
CA GLU A 182 11.28 8.18 4.16
C GLU A 182 11.93 8.24 2.78
N GLU A 183 12.05 7.11 2.09
CA GLU A 183 12.65 7.05 0.75
C GLU A 183 11.81 7.85 -0.27
N GLU A 184 10.47 7.78 -0.21
CA GLU A 184 9.60 8.62 -1.05
C GLU A 184 9.89 10.11 -0.85
N ARG A 185 10.04 10.54 0.42
CA ARG A 185 10.36 11.92 0.77
C ARG A 185 11.71 12.37 0.20
N LEU A 186 12.74 11.54 0.35
CA LEU A 186 14.08 11.84 -0.16
C LEU A 186 14.11 11.89 -1.69
N LEU A 187 13.45 10.95 -2.36
CA LEU A 187 13.36 10.90 -3.83
C LEU A 187 12.59 12.09 -4.40
N ALA A 188 11.53 12.53 -3.75
CA ALA A 188 10.70 13.66 -4.22
C ALA A 188 11.51 14.94 -4.42
N ARG A 189 12.51 15.20 -3.58
CA ARG A 189 13.41 16.36 -3.66
C ARG A 189 14.24 16.43 -4.94
N HIS A 190 14.42 15.28 -5.62
CA HIS A 190 15.21 15.17 -6.85
C HIS A 190 14.38 15.16 -8.13
N SER A 191 13.06 15.33 -8.02
CA SER A 191 12.16 15.24 -9.16
C SER A 191 12.15 16.51 -10.01
N PHE A 192 12.01 17.67 -9.38
CA PHE A 192 11.88 18.98 -10.04
C PHE A 192 12.81 20.02 -9.41
N TRP A 193 13.26 20.99 -10.21
CA TRP A 193 14.16 22.07 -9.79
C TRP A 193 13.53 23.04 -8.77
N LEU A 194 12.23 23.30 -8.91
CA LEU A 194 11.47 24.14 -8.00
C LEU A 194 10.73 23.22 -7.03
N TYR A 195 11.26 23.11 -5.80
CA TYR A 195 10.70 22.24 -4.77
C TYR A 195 10.83 22.91 -3.40
N ARG A 196 9.69 23.29 -2.83
CA ARG A 196 9.60 23.84 -1.47
C ARG A 196 8.25 23.49 -0.90
N CYS A 197 8.23 22.74 0.19
CA CYS A 197 7.03 22.37 0.93
C CYS A 197 7.38 21.95 2.36
N ASN A 198 6.37 21.87 3.22
CA ASN A 198 6.50 21.30 4.55
C ASN A 198 6.35 19.76 4.44
N GLU A 199 7.45 19.03 4.54
CA GLU A 199 7.50 17.56 4.36
C GLU A 199 7.23 16.84 5.65
N ILE A 200 6.29 15.87 5.63
CA ILE A 200 6.01 14.99 6.78
C ILE A 200 5.89 13.55 6.30
N VAL A 201 6.62 12.63 6.92
CA VAL A 201 6.42 11.19 6.73
C VAL A 201 5.33 10.73 7.68
N VAL A 202 4.21 10.32 7.12
CA VAL A 202 3.04 9.81 7.89
C VAL A 202 3.18 8.32 8.14
N GLY A 203 3.90 7.64 7.27
CA GLY A 203 3.84 6.20 7.12
C GLY A 203 2.63 5.78 6.27
N TYR A 204 2.56 4.53 6.00
CA TYR A 204 1.47 3.89 5.27
C TYR A 204 1.40 2.44 5.71
N GLY A 205 0.30 1.75 5.43
CA GLY A 205 0.23 0.38 5.90
C GLY A 205 -1.01 -0.35 5.41
N THR A 206 -1.21 -1.50 6.00
CA THR A 206 -2.39 -2.34 5.77
C THR A 206 -2.92 -2.87 7.11
N ALA A 207 -4.18 -3.28 7.11
CA ALA A 207 -4.76 -3.92 8.28
C ALA A 207 -4.14 -5.30 8.49
N ARG A 208 -4.09 -5.74 9.75
CA ARG A 208 -3.75 -7.13 10.07
C ARG A 208 -4.75 -8.09 9.40
N PRO A 209 -4.30 -9.29 8.97
CA PRO A 209 -5.22 -10.32 8.54
C PRO A 209 -6.19 -10.68 9.68
N LYS A 210 -7.49 -10.63 9.38
CA LYS A 210 -8.56 -10.89 10.37
C LYS A 210 -9.06 -12.34 10.34
N GLY A 211 -8.72 -13.10 9.29
CA GLY A 211 -9.18 -14.46 9.09
C GLY A 211 -8.39 -15.50 9.91
N ASN A 212 -8.95 -16.69 10.00
CA ASN A 212 -8.29 -17.85 10.60
C ASN A 212 -7.18 -18.34 9.67
N ALA A 213 -5.97 -18.49 10.20
CA ALA A 213 -4.80 -18.89 9.41
C ALA A 213 -4.95 -20.28 8.78
N GLU A 214 -5.54 -21.23 9.51
CA GLU A 214 -5.73 -22.60 9.03
C GLU A 214 -6.78 -22.67 7.92
N GLU A 215 -7.88 -21.92 8.07
CA GLU A 215 -8.93 -21.83 7.04
C GLU A 215 -8.39 -21.18 5.76
N GLU A 216 -7.65 -20.07 5.87
CA GLU A 216 -7.04 -19.38 4.74
C GLU A 216 -6.03 -20.25 3.99
N LEU A 217 -5.19 -21.01 4.73
CA LEU A 217 -4.26 -21.99 4.16
C LEU A 217 -5.02 -23.15 3.49
N GLY A 218 -6.05 -23.67 4.17
CA GLY A 218 -6.90 -24.74 3.64
C GLY A 218 -7.57 -24.36 2.33
N GLU A 219 -8.14 -23.16 2.24
CA GLU A 219 -8.76 -22.65 1.01
C GLU A 219 -7.74 -22.53 -0.14
N PHE A 220 -6.54 -22.01 0.15
CA PHE A 220 -5.48 -21.88 -0.84
C PHE A 220 -5.02 -23.24 -1.38
N PHE A 221 -4.73 -24.21 -0.49
CA PHE A 221 -4.28 -25.52 -0.92
C PHE A 221 -5.39 -26.38 -1.52
N ALA A 222 -6.65 -26.20 -1.12
CA ALA A 222 -7.78 -26.84 -1.80
C ALA A 222 -7.91 -26.41 -3.26
N ARG A 223 -7.62 -25.11 -3.53
CA ARG A 223 -7.64 -24.57 -4.90
C ARG A 223 -6.40 -24.96 -5.71
N TYR A 224 -5.24 -25.11 -5.06
CA TYR A 224 -3.95 -25.41 -5.68
C TYR A 224 -3.28 -26.62 -5.00
N PRO A 225 -3.86 -27.83 -5.10
CA PRO A 225 -3.37 -29.01 -4.37
C PRO A 225 -1.94 -29.42 -4.76
N GLN A 226 -1.50 -29.10 -5.99
CA GLN A 226 -0.15 -29.36 -6.48
C GLN A 226 0.94 -28.58 -5.73
N LEU A 227 0.57 -27.56 -4.97
CA LEU A 227 1.49 -26.74 -4.19
C LEU A 227 1.71 -27.27 -2.77
N HIS A 228 0.89 -28.26 -2.35
CA HIS A 228 1.02 -28.84 -1.03
C HIS A 228 2.39 -29.55 -0.86
N GLY A 229 3.08 -29.25 0.23
CA GLY A 229 4.42 -29.79 0.50
C GLY A 229 5.56 -29.16 -0.30
N LYS A 230 5.28 -28.16 -1.17
CA LYS A 230 6.32 -27.43 -1.89
C LYS A 230 6.79 -26.20 -1.13
N ARG A 231 8.03 -25.80 -1.37
CA ARG A 231 8.61 -24.52 -0.93
C ARG A 231 8.20 -23.43 -1.91
N LEU A 232 7.38 -22.48 -1.46
CA LEU A 232 6.77 -21.52 -2.36
C LEU A 232 7.55 -20.20 -2.39
N ALA A 233 8.08 -19.84 -3.56
CA ALA A 233 8.50 -18.49 -3.88
C ALA A 233 7.29 -17.76 -4.47
N LEU A 234 6.74 -16.78 -3.75
CA LEU A 234 5.52 -16.08 -4.11
C LEU A 234 5.82 -14.68 -4.65
N PHE A 235 5.26 -14.37 -5.80
CA PHE A 235 5.14 -13.02 -6.32
C PHE A 235 3.68 -12.57 -6.21
N VAL A 236 3.44 -11.38 -5.67
CA VAL A 236 2.10 -10.76 -5.65
C VAL A 236 2.16 -9.37 -6.27
N GLY A 237 1.40 -9.15 -7.33
CA GLY A 237 1.34 -7.86 -8.01
C GLY A 237 0.87 -7.98 -9.46
N ARG A 238 0.65 -6.84 -10.12
CA ARG A 238 0.34 -6.86 -11.57
C ARG A 238 1.47 -7.52 -12.35
N ILE A 239 1.14 -8.40 -13.26
CA ILE A 239 2.11 -8.98 -14.19
C ILE A 239 2.49 -7.90 -15.22
N HIS A 240 3.62 -7.24 -14.98
CA HIS A 240 4.04 -6.08 -15.75
C HIS A 240 5.57 -5.94 -15.71
N PRO A 241 6.24 -5.48 -16.78
CA PRO A 241 7.71 -5.32 -16.82
C PRO A 241 8.28 -4.52 -15.66
N LYS A 242 7.57 -3.46 -15.20
CA LYS A 242 7.97 -2.64 -14.07
C LYS A 242 8.18 -3.43 -12.76
N LYS A 243 7.54 -4.60 -12.65
CA LYS A 243 7.57 -5.43 -11.44
C LYS A 243 8.69 -6.47 -11.43
N GLY A 244 9.50 -6.55 -12.50
CA GLY A 244 10.65 -7.45 -12.57
C GLY A 244 10.26 -8.93 -12.60
N CYS A 245 9.08 -9.26 -13.15
CA CYS A 245 8.62 -10.66 -13.27
C CYS A 245 9.59 -11.50 -14.10
N ASP A 246 10.20 -10.91 -15.12
CA ASP A 246 11.23 -11.50 -15.96
C ASP A 246 12.52 -11.77 -15.17
N LEU A 247 12.96 -10.84 -14.35
CA LEU A 247 14.11 -11.01 -13.47
C LEU A 247 13.90 -12.18 -12.50
N LEU A 248 12.69 -12.26 -11.91
CA LEU A 248 12.34 -13.34 -10.99
C LEU A 248 12.37 -14.70 -11.69
N LEU A 249 11.81 -14.79 -12.90
CA LEU A 249 11.79 -16.03 -13.66
C LEU A 249 13.20 -16.54 -13.97
N GLU A 250 14.06 -15.68 -14.48
CA GLU A 250 15.46 -16.00 -14.79
C GLU A 250 16.26 -16.38 -13.53
N ALA A 251 16.10 -15.63 -12.45
CA ALA A 251 16.77 -15.91 -11.19
C ALA A 251 16.28 -17.21 -10.55
N PHE A 252 14.98 -17.51 -10.63
CA PHE A 252 14.41 -18.77 -10.16
C PHE A 252 15.09 -19.98 -10.82
N VAL A 253 15.27 -19.95 -12.12
CA VAL A 253 15.96 -21.03 -12.85
C VAL A 253 17.41 -21.17 -12.40
N LYS A 254 18.13 -20.04 -12.33
CA LYS A 254 19.58 -20.04 -12.02
C LYS A 254 19.86 -20.54 -10.61
N VAL A 255 19.02 -20.19 -9.64
CA VAL A 255 19.33 -20.43 -8.21
C VAL A 255 18.50 -21.58 -7.64
N LEU A 256 17.24 -21.70 -8.01
CA LEU A 256 16.28 -22.68 -7.48
C LEU A 256 15.93 -23.78 -8.47
N GLY A 257 16.47 -23.73 -9.69
CA GLY A 257 16.15 -24.63 -10.78
C GLY A 257 16.54 -26.08 -10.50
N SER A 258 17.61 -26.32 -9.76
CA SER A 258 18.10 -27.67 -9.41
C SER A 258 17.36 -28.32 -8.24
N ASP A 259 16.67 -27.55 -7.40
CA ASP A 259 15.90 -28.06 -6.26
C ASP A 259 14.42 -28.24 -6.64
N PRO A 260 13.91 -29.48 -6.81
CA PRO A 260 12.56 -29.77 -7.27
C PRO A 260 11.47 -29.40 -6.25
N ASP A 261 11.84 -29.11 -5.01
CA ASP A 261 10.88 -28.75 -3.96
C ASP A 261 10.41 -27.30 -4.08
N TRP A 262 11.18 -26.43 -4.75
CA TRP A 262 10.76 -25.06 -5.00
C TRP A 262 9.73 -24.95 -6.11
N HIS A 263 8.70 -24.15 -5.86
CA HIS A 263 7.66 -23.81 -6.83
C HIS A 263 7.42 -22.31 -6.85
N LEU A 264 7.33 -21.70 -8.03
CA LEU A 264 7.08 -20.29 -8.22
C LEU A 264 5.57 -20.04 -8.37
N VAL A 265 5.01 -19.19 -7.51
CA VAL A 265 3.61 -18.77 -7.57
C VAL A 265 3.55 -17.32 -8.02
N MET A 266 2.91 -17.05 -9.16
CA MET A 266 2.75 -15.72 -9.75
C MET A 266 1.30 -15.29 -9.61
N ALA A 267 1.04 -14.39 -8.64
CA ALA A 267 -0.30 -13.94 -8.28
C ALA A 267 -0.55 -12.50 -8.70
N GLY A 268 -1.52 -12.28 -9.57
CA GLY A 268 -1.97 -10.95 -9.98
C GLY A 268 -2.49 -10.87 -11.40
N PRO A 269 -3.14 -9.76 -11.75
CA PRO A 269 -3.72 -9.60 -13.09
C PRO A 269 -2.65 -9.29 -14.13
N ASP A 270 -2.80 -9.86 -15.32
CA ASP A 270 -2.10 -9.43 -16.52
C ASP A 270 -2.98 -8.45 -17.32
N GLN A 271 -2.56 -7.18 -17.33
CA GLN A 271 -3.27 -6.11 -18.05
C GLN A 271 -2.62 -5.78 -19.40
N THR A 272 -1.49 -6.40 -19.74
CA THR A 272 -0.65 -6.01 -20.87
C THR A 272 -0.31 -7.17 -21.82
N GLY A 273 -0.78 -8.39 -21.55
CA GLY A 273 -0.38 -9.61 -22.26
C GLY A 273 1.07 -10.04 -21.94
N TRP A 274 1.66 -9.52 -20.87
CA TRP A 274 3.04 -9.83 -20.49
C TRP A 274 3.19 -11.28 -20.02
N GLN A 275 2.15 -11.85 -19.40
CA GLN A 275 2.15 -13.24 -18.95
C GLN A 275 2.42 -14.23 -20.09
N ASN A 276 1.89 -13.99 -21.29
CA ASN A 276 2.14 -14.88 -22.44
C ASN A 276 3.63 -14.95 -22.78
N ARG A 277 4.35 -13.81 -22.72
CA ARG A 277 5.80 -13.77 -22.97
C ARG A 277 6.58 -14.50 -21.87
N LEU A 278 6.15 -14.36 -20.63
CA LEU A 278 6.76 -15.05 -19.50
C LEU A 278 6.52 -16.55 -19.57
N ASN A 279 5.33 -17.00 -20.00
CA ASN A 279 5.04 -18.41 -20.24
C ASN A 279 5.95 -19.03 -21.31
N GLN A 280 6.06 -18.37 -22.47
CA GLN A 280 6.99 -18.80 -23.53
C GLN A 280 8.43 -18.88 -23.00
N ARG A 281 8.84 -17.92 -22.19
CA ARG A 281 10.17 -17.93 -21.59
C ARG A 281 10.33 -19.08 -20.59
N ALA A 282 9.32 -19.37 -19.78
CA ALA A 282 9.31 -20.47 -18.83
C ALA A 282 9.42 -21.84 -19.53
N GLU A 283 8.74 -22.00 -20.66
CA GLU A 283 8.86 -23.20 -21.53
C GLU A 283 10.28 -23.36 -22.05
N GLN A 284 10.88 -22.29 -22.62
CA GLN A 284 12.27 -22.30 -23.10
C GLN A 284 13.28 -22.66 -21.98
N LEU A 285 12.98 -22.27 -20.75
CA LEU A 285 13.81 -22.52 -19.58
C LEU A 285 13.52 -23.87 -18.90
N GLY A 286 12.52 -24.62 -19.39
CA GLY A 286 12.15 -25.92 -18.86
C GLY A 286 11.49 -25.91 -17.48
N ILE A 287 10.94 -24.79 -17.05
CA ILE A 287 10.34 -24.61 -15.71
C ILE A 287 8.83 -24.34 -15.72
N ALA A 288 8.17 -24.42 -16.86
CA ALA A 288 6.73 -24.13 -16.98
C ALA A 288 5.88 -24.95 -16.01
N SER A 289 6.22 -26.21 -15.75
CA SER A 289 5.54 -27.10 -14.79
C SER A 289 5.76 -26.69 -13.32
N ARG A 290 6.72 -25.83 -13.04
CA ARG A 290 7.09 -25.36 -11.70
C ARG A 290 6.60 -23.94 -11.43
N ILE A 291 5.70 -23.43 -12.28
CA ILE A 291 5.09 -22.12 -12.13
C ILE A 291 3.57 -22.26 -12.06
N THR A 292 2.96 -21.66 -11.07
CA THR A 292 1.50 -21.53 -10.97
C THR A 292 1.08 -20.08 -11.11
N TRP A 293 0.28 -19.79 -12.13
CA TRP A 293 -0.34 -18.49 -12.36
C TRP A 293 -1.73 -18.49 -11.73
N THR A 294 -1.94 -17.71 -10.70
CA THR A 294 -3.22 -17.70 -9.99
C THR A 294 -4.22 -16.69 -10.54
N GLY A 295 -3.74 -15.73 -11.35
CA GLY A 295 -4.52 -14.53 -11.65
C GLY A 295 -4.70 -13.67 -10.39
N MET A 296 -5.75 -12.81 -10.39
CA MET A 296 -6.06 -11.95 -9.24
C MET A 296 -6.61 -12.79 -8.09
N ILE A 297 -5.92 -12.78 -6.95
CA ILE A 297 -6.40 -13.37 -5.69
C ILE A 297 -6.74 -12.28 -4.67
N ARG A 298 -7.78 -12.50 -3.85
CA ARG A 298 -8.29 -11.54 -2.86
C ARG A 298 -8.74 -12.28 -1.59
N GLY A 299 -8.98 -11.52 -0.51
CA GLY A 299 -9.53 -12.06 0.75
C GLY A 299 -8.72 -13.23 1.30
N ALA A 300 -9.40 -14.27 1.77
CA ALA A 300 -8.81 -15.47 2.35
C ALA A 300 -7.81 -16.15 1.42
N MET A 301 -8.11 -16.25 0.13
CA MET A 301 -7.20 -16.82 -0.87
C MET A 301 -5.84 -16.07 -0.94
N LYS A 302 -5.83 -14.73 -0.86
CA LYS A 302 -4.59 -13.93 -0.84
C LYS A 302 -3.81 -14.18 0.46
N TRP A 303 -4.48 -14.16 1.59
CA TRP A 303 -3.83 -14.41 2.88
C TRP A 303 -3.31 -15.84 2.98
N GLY A 304 -4.05 -16.82 2.47
CA GLY A 304 -3.59 -18.20 2.37
C GLY A 304 -2.32 -18.34 1.54
N ALA A 305 -2.25 -17.70 0.38
CA ALA A 305 -1.03 -17.68 -0.45
C ALA A 305 0.17 -17.04 0.29
N LEU A 306 -0.03 -15.89 0.98
CA LEU A 306 1.01 -15.22 1.74
C LEU A 306 1.49 -16.04 2.94
N ARG A 307 0.60 -16.75 3.64
CA ARG A 307 0.95 -17.66 4.74
C ARG A 307 1.66 -18.92 4.28
N ALA A 308 1.26 -19.45 3.10
CA ALA A 308 1.88 -20.63 2.50
C ALA A 308 3.27 -20.33 1.94
N ALA A 309 3.58 -19.07 1.64
CA ALA A 309 4.85 -18.67 1.07
C ALA A 309 6.01 -18.92 2.03
N GLU A 310 7.07 -19.55 1.51
CA GLU A 310 8.36 -19.57 2.22
C GLU A 310 9.02 -18.20 2.13
N ILE A 311 8.94 -17.57 0.96
CA ILE A 311 9.42 -16.21 0.69
C ILE A 311 8.46 -15.49 -0.26
N MET A 312 8.36 -14.17 -0.10
CA MET A 312 7.74 -13.31 -1.08
C MET A 312 8.82 -12.54 -1.84
N VAL A 313 8.82 -12.59 -3.18
CA VAL A 313 9.88 -11.99 -4.00
C VAL A 313 9.30 -10.87 -4.86
N LEU A 314 9.87 -9.66 -4.76
CA LEU A 314 9.42 -8.50 -5.53
C LEU A 314 10.61 -7.67 -6.06
N PRO A 315 11.25 -8.07 -7.19
CA PRO A 315 12.39 -7.37 -7.76
C PRO A 315 11.97 -6.18 -8.65
N SER A 316 11.03 -5.37 -8.17
CA SER A 316 10.45 -4.26 -8.90
C SER A 316 11.49 -3.20 -9.28
N HIS A 317 11.37 -2.64 -10.49
CA HIS A 317 12.16 -1.49 -10.93
C HIS A 317 11.68 -0.17 -10.32
N GLN A 318 10.48 -0.13 -9.80
CA GLN A 318 9.98 1.00 -9.01
C GLN A 318 8.67 0.60 -8.31
N GLU A 319 8.63 0.83 -7.01
CA GLU A 319 7.45 0.67 -6.16
C GLU A 319 7.45 1.76 -5.10
N ASN A 320 6.34 2.52 -4.97
CA ASN A 320 6.32 3.61 -4.00
C ASN A 320 6.31 3.10 -2.56
N PHE A 321 5.31 2.30 -2.21
CA PHE A 321 5.22 1.69 -0.88
C PHE A 321 5.35 0.17 -0.96
N GLY A 322 4.64 -0.46 -1.92
CA GLY A 322 4.61 -1.91 -2.01
C GLY A 322 3.72 -2.52 -0.94
N ILE A 323 2.44 -2.18 -0.94
CA ILE A 323 1.47 -2.66 0.07
C ILE A 323 1.50 -4.18 0.22
N VAL A 324 1.77 -4.91 -0.86
CA VAL A 324 1.89 -6.38 -0.85
C VAL A 324 3.11 -6.87 -0.04
N VAL A 325 4.16 -6.05 0.08
CA VAL A 325 5.31 -6.33 0.95
C VAL A 325 4.89 -6.23 2.41
N ALA A 326 4.17 -5.17 2.77
CA ALA A 326 3.61 -5.04 4.13
C ALA A 326 2.63 -6.18 4.46
N GLU A 327 1.81 -6.61 3.50
CA GLU A 327 0.92 -7.76 3.65
C GLU A 327 1.69 -9.08 3.84
N ALA A 328 2.79 -9.29 3.12
CA ALA A 328 3.65 -10.46 3.29
C ALA A 328 4.29 -10.47 4.69
N LEU A 329 4.81 -9.34 5.14
CA LEU A 329 5.35 -9.18 6.49
C LEU A 329 4.30 -9.45 7.57
N ALA A 330 3.05 -8.97 7.37
CA ALA A 330 1.93 -9.25 8.28
C ALA A 330 1.60 -10.74 8.38
N ALA A 331 1.72 -11.48 7.27
CA ALA A 331 1.56 -12.93 7.24
C ALA A 331 2.77 -13.68 7.83
N GLY A 332 3.89 -13.00 8.10
CA GLY A 332 5.15 -13.59 8.55
C GLY A 332 5.95 -14.24 7.43
N ALA A 333 5.75 -13.83 6.18
CA ALA A 333 6.58 -14.26 5.06
C ALA A 333 7.79 -13.30 4.93
N PRO A 334 9.03 -13.80 4.97
CA PRO A 334 10.21 -13.01 4.64
C PRO A 334 10.13 -12.44 3.23
N VAL A 335 10.60 -11.22 3.04
CA VAL A 335 10.48 -10.53 1.77
C VAL A 335 11.86 -10.32 1.12
N LEU A 336 11.97 -10.71 -0.14
CA LEU A 336 13.15 -10.53 -0.97
C LEU A 336 12.83 -9.46 -2.01
N ILE A 337 13.35 -8.25 -1.81
CA ILE A 337 12.90 -7.09 -2.58
C ILE A 337 14.07 -6.32 -3.20
N SER A 338 13.79 -5.59 -4.27
CA SER A 338 14.76 -4.66 -4.81
C SER A 338 14.85 -3.39 -3.94
N ASN A 339 15.99 -2.70 -4.00
CA ASN A 339 16.19 -1.37 -3.42
C ASN A 339 15.41 -0.25 -4.15
N LYS A 340 14.46 -0.63 -5.01
CA LYS A 340 13.49 0.26 -5.68
C LYS A 340 12.07 0.08 -5.14
N VAL A 341 11.89 -0.72 -4.11
CA VAL A 341 10.71 -0.77 -3.27
C VAL A 341 10.99 0.16 -2.09
N ASN A 342 10.35 1.33 -2.02
CA ASN A 342 10.79 2.43 -1.15
C ASN A 342 10.73 2.14 0.37
N ILE A 343 10.15 1.02 0.80
CA ILE A 343 10.19 0.55 2.20
C ILE A 343 11.35 -0.43 2.48
N TRP A 344 12.33 -0.50 1.58
CA TRP A 344 13.45 -1.43 1.71
C TRP A 344 14.30 -1.19 2.96
N ARG A 345 14.42 0.07 3.40
CA ARG A 345 15.21 0.43 4.59
C ARG A 345 14.61 -0.16 5.88
N GLU A 346 13.30 -0.10 6.01
CA GLU A 346 12.57 -0.65 7.15
C GLU A 346 12.67 -2.19 7.18
N VAL A 347 12.63 -2.82 6.00
CA VAL A 347 12.80 -4.28 5.86
C VAL A 347 14.21 -4.71 6.24
N GLU A 348 15.23 -4.02 5.73
CA GLU A 348 16.64 -4.32 6.00
C GLU A 348 17.00 -4.06 7.47
N ALA A 349 16.60 -2.90 8.02
CA ALA A 349 16.85 -2.55 9.41
C ALA A 349 16.21 -3.51 10.43
N ALA A 350 15.10 -4.15 10.04
CA ALA A 350 14.42 -5.14 10.87
C ALA A 350 14.92 -6.57 10.66
N ASP A 351 15.83 -6.81 9.72
CA ASP A 351 16.23 -8.17 9.29
C ASP A 351 15.00 -9.05 8.93
N ALA A 352 14.01 -8.41 8.31
CA ALA A 352 12.73 -9.02 7.96
C ALA A 352 12.70 -9.57 6.52
N GLY A 353 13.81 -9.42 5.81
CA GLY A 353 13.99 -9.83 4.43
C GLY A 353 15.37 -9.46 3.91
N ILE A 354 15.57 -9.62 2.61
CA ILE A 354 16.84 -9.37 1.93
C ILE A 354 16.61 -8.32 0.85
N VAL A 355 17.55 -7.38 0.70
CA VAL A 355 17.49 -6.28 -0.26
C VAL A 355 18.65 -6.36 -1.24
N ALA A 356 18.40 -6.15 -2.54
CA ALA A 356 19.42 -6.13 -3.58
C ALA A 356 19.06 -5.16 -4.72
N PRO A 357 19.96 -4.84 -5.66
CA PRO A 357 19.63 -4.05 -6.85
C PRO A 357 18.57 -4.68 -7.76
N ASP A 358 17.83 -3.85 -8.51
CA ASP A 358 16.76 -4.20 -9.44
C ASP A 358 17.26 -4.73 -10.81
N ASN A 359 18.16 -5.71 -10.77
CA ASN A 359 18.71 -6.39 -11.94
C ASN A 359 18.79 -7.90 -11.70
N LEU A 360 19.18 -8.66 -12.72
CA LEU A 360 19.22 -10.12 -12.63
C LEU A 360 20.20 -10.60 -11.56
N ASP A 361 21.42 -10.03 -11.49
CA ASP A 361 22.42 -10.42 -10.50
C ASP A 361 21.97 -10.10 -9.06
N GLY A 362 21.28 -8.95 -8.89
CA GLY A 362 20.64 -8.61 -7.62
C GLY A 362 19.55 -9.61 -7.25
N THR A 363 18.67 -9.97 -8.20
CA THR A 363 17.61 -10.94 -7.95
C THR A 363 18.15 -12.33 -7.65
N CYS A 364 19.22 -12.77 -8.33
CA CYS A 364 19.93 -14.01 -7.99
C CYS A 364 20.48 -13.94 -6.56
N ARG A 365 21.17 -12.87 -6.18
CA ARG A 365 21.68 -12.69 -4.82
C ARG A 365 20.59 -12.74 -3.74
N LEU A 366 19.41 -12.19 -3.99
CA LEU A 366 18.28 -12.32 -3.07
C LEU A 366 18.00 -13.80 -2.74
N LEU A 367 17.88 -14.63 -3.77
CA LEU A 367 17.57 -16.04 -3.63
C LEU A 367 18.76 -16.83 -3.04
N GLU A 368 19.97 -16.63 -3.55
CA GLU A 368 21.22 -17.29 -3.07
C GLU A 368 21.44 -17.02 -1.59
N THR A 369 21.33 -15.76 -1.17
CA THR A 369 21.47 -15.39 0.24
C THR A 369 20.42 -16.08 1.09
N TYR A 370 19.16 -16.14 0.67
CA TYR A 370 18.10 -16.81 1.44
C TYR A 370 18.32 -18.31 1.55
N VAL A 371 18.69 -19.00 0.46
CA VAL A 371 18.90 -20.47 0.50
C VAL A 371 20.12 -20.85 1.32
N SER A 372 21.13 -19.98 1.43
CA SER A 372 22.30 -20.21 2.27
C SER A 372 22.05 -20.06 3.77
N LEU A 373 20.91 -19.48 4.18
CA LEU A 373 20.57 -19.32 5.59
C LEU A 373 20.24 -20.67 6.23
N SER A 374 20.63 -20.82 7.51
CA SER A 374 20.21 -21.96 8.34
C SER A 374 18.70 -21.91 8.62
N SER A 375 18.11 -23.03 9.02
CA SER A 375 16.69 -23.14 9.42
C SER A 375 16.34 -22.15 10.54
N GLU A 376 17.23 -22.02 11.53
CA GLU A 376 17.04 -21.11 12.67
C GLU A 376 17.02 -19.63 12.19
N ARG A 377 17.90 -19.30 11.24
CA ARG A 377 17.97 -17.93 10.69
C ARG A 377 16.72 -17.60 9.87
N ARG A 378 16.22 -18.56 9.08
CA ARG A 378 14.95 -18.40 8.35
C ARG A 378 13.76 -18.25 9.29
N ALA A 379 13.72 -19.03 10.38
CA ALA A 379 12.68 -18.91 11.40
C ALA A 379 12.74 -17.54 12.11
N ALA A 380 13.93 -17.05 12.46
CA ALA A 380 14.10 -15.71 13.01
C ALA A 380 13.64 -14.62 12.04
N MET A 381 13.96 -14.72 10.76
CA MET A 381 13.51 -13.76 9.74
C MET A 381 11.98 -13.73 9.60
N ARG A 382 11.30 -14.87 9.73
CA ARG A 382 9.83 -14.95 9.77
C ARG A 382 9.23 -14.22 10.98
N GLN A 383 9.86 -14.31 12.13
CA GLN A 383 9.45 -13.58 13.33
C GLN A 383 9.69 -12.08 13.16
N ASN A 384 10.88 -11.72 12.67
CA ASN A 384 11.24 -10.33 12.36
C ASN A 384 10.28 -9.69 11.36
N ALA A 385 9.77 -10.46 10.38
CA ALA A 385 8.77 -9.98 9.43
C ALA A 385 7.50 -9.49 10.14
N ARG A 386 6.94 -10.28 11.08
CA ARG A 386 5.76 -9.89 11.86
C ARG A 386 6.03 -8.67 12.74
N GLU A 387 7.20 -8.60 13.36
CA GLU A 387 7.60 -7.46 14.20
C GLU A 387 7.83 -6.19 13.38
N CYS A 388 8.45 -6.32 12.21
CA CYS A 388 8.62 -5.23 11.26
C CYS A 388 7.27 -4.65 10.84
N PHE A 389 6.30 -5.51 10.47
CA PHE A 389 4.94 -5.10 10.17
C PHE A 389 4.30 -4.35 11.33
N ALA A 390 4.31 -4.94 12.53
CA ALA A 390 3.69 -4.33 13.72
C ALA A 390 4.31 -2.98 14.08
N ARG A 391 5.62 -2.83 13.88
CA ARG A 391 6.34 -1.60 14.20
C ARG A 391 6.14 -0.50 13.16
N ASN A 392 6.06 -0.86 11.86
CA ASN A 392 6.18 0.13 10.78
C ASN A 392 4.95 0.25 9.88
N PHE A 393 4.15 -0.83 9.72
CA PHE A 393 3.21 -0.93 8.60
C PHE A 393 1.76 -1.22 9.01
N GLU A 394 1.43 -1.16 10.30
CA GLU A 394 0.04 -1.22 10.74
C GLU A 394 -0.71 0.06 10.36
N ILE A 395 -1.88 -0.10 9.74
CA ILE A 395 -2.69 1.02 9.28
C ILE A 395 -3.14 1.93 10.41
N GLU A 396 -3.37 1.39 11.61
CA GLU A 396 -3.77 2.14 12.80
C GLU A 396 -2.69 3.15 13.22
N LYS A 397 -1.41 2.81 13.01
CA LYS A 397 -0.30 3.72 13.30
C LYS A 397 -0.29 4.90 12.31
N ALA A 398 -0.42 4.62 11.02
CA ALA A 398 -0.52 5.65 10.00
C ALA A 398 -1.76 6.54 10.21
N ALA A 399 -2.89 5.95 10.59
CA ALA A 399 -4.12 6.68 10.89
C ALA A 399 -3.94 7.63 12.11
N ARG A 400 -3.32 7.16 13.20
CA ARG A 400 -3.00 8.02 14.37
C ARG A 400 -2.06 9.16 14.00
N THR A 401 -1.03 8.90 13.18
CA THR A 401 -0.11 9.94 12.73
C THR A 401 -0.85 10.98 11.89
N LEU A 402 -1.67 10.56 10.93
CA LEU A 402 -2.48 11.46 10.12
C LEU A 402 -3.46 12.28 10.99
N GLN A 403 -4.16 11.63 11.93
CA GLN A 403 -5.05 12.31 12.88
C GLN A 403 -4.30 13.39 13.67
N SER A 404 -3.13 13.09 14.22
CA SER A 404 -2.31 14.04 14.96
C SER A 404 -1.92 15.26 14.11
N ILE A 405 -1.53 15.05 12.86
CA ILE A 405 -1.20 16.12 11.93
C ILE A 405 -2.44 17.00 11.66
N LEU A 406 -3.58 16.36 11.33
CA LEU A 406 -4.82 17.08 11.04
C LEU A 406 -5.32 17.86 12.25
N THR A 407 -5.26 17.28 13.44
CA THR A 407 -5.61 17.98 14.70
C THR A 407 -4.73 19.22 14.91
N LYS A 408 -3.42 19.10 14.68
CA LYS A 408 -2.48 20.23 14.82
C LYS A 408 -2.76 21.37 13.83
N ILE A 409 -2.99 21.05 12.56
CA ILE A 409 -3.20 22.09 11.52
C ILE A 409 -4.58 22.75 11.60
N THR A 410 -5.57 22.08 12.19
CA THR A 410 -6.93 22.63 12.38
C THR A 410 -7.06 23.46 13.66
N GLY A 411 -5.99 23.60 14.46
CA GLY A 411 -6.03 24.28 15.76
C GLY A 411 -6.95 23.59 16.78
N ALA A 412 -7.38 22.36 16.50
CA ALA A 412 -8.15 21.55 17.43
C ALA A 412 -7.22 21.13 18.58
N ALA A 413 -7.21 21.90 19.68
CA ALA A 413 -6.39 21.58 20.85
C ALA A 413 -6.71 20.16 21.34
N CYS A 414 -5.64 19.39 21.55
CA CYS A 414 -5.73 18.14 22.29
C CYS A 414 -6.20 18.49 23.70
N LEU A 415 -7.43 18.18 24.08
CA LEU A 415 -7.87 18.24 25.46
C LEU A 415 -7.03 17.18 26.20
N GLN A 416 -5.95 17.63 26.83
CA GLN A 416 -5.28 16.85 27.86
C GLN A 416 -6.27 16.69 29.00
N LEU A 417 -6.74 15.48 29.23
CA LEU A 417 -7.38 15.12 30.48
C LEU A 417 -6.31 15.25 31.57
N THR A 418 -6.43 16.31 32.39
CA THR A 418 -5.77 16.45 33.68
C THR A 418 -6.26 15.36 34.65
#